data_4037cd860555dde55643e5e2b46705e6
#
_entry.id   4037cd860555dde55643e5e2b46705e6
#
_cell.length_a   1.000
_cell.length_b   1.000
_cell.length_c   1.000
_cell.angle_alpha   90.00
_cell.angle_beta   90.00
_cell.angle_gamma   90.00
#
_symmetry.space_group_name_H-M   'P 1'
#
loop_
_entity.id
_entity.type
_entity.pdbx_description
1 polymer ?
#
loop_
_entity_poly.entity_id
_entity_poly.type
_entity_poly.pdbx_seq_one_letter_code
_entity_poly.pdbx_strand_id
1 'polypeptide(L)'
;HRAVLAQASAGDIENIVGPDRTLGCVVELSSEIFTPGVVQRNTSPAKTWFGLGALKPAMEARISEVKDLLSHVGVVSQTDDIVAAKWMKLIVNAMCLGPLAMLGLTLAEAMRVPGMREFVLRAGSEALAVGQTRGYKIQPIFGLGEEDIKDTNRLLETLFDKLAADIGPRARDCVLQDHLKGRLSEVDLINGLVAEEAAARGGHAPVNAVVTSITKRIQAGNLTPNPDNLALALQELTA
;
A
#
# COMPACT_ATOMS: atom_id res chain seq x y z
N HIS A 1 6.11 5.00 -14.23
CA HIS A 1 5.25 4.96 -13.02
C HIS A 1 5.75 4.07 -11.88
N ARG A 2 7.07 3.87 -11.72
CA ARG A 2 7.64 3.09 -10.62
C ARG A 2 7.74 3.85 -9.28
N ALA A 3 7.20 5.03 -9.17
CA ALA A 3 7.69 6.00 -8.20
C ALA A 3 6.98 6.09 -6.85
N VAL A 4 5.95 5.30 -6.52
CA VAL A 4 5.04 5.79 -5.49
C VAL A 4 4.98 5.01 -4.18
N LEU A 5 5.30 3.74 -4.10
CA LEU A 5 4.83 2.97 -2.94
C LEU A 5 5.90 2.35 -2.03
N ALA A 6 7.06 2.03 -2.52
CA ALA A 6 8.08 1.37 -1.70
C ALA A 6 9.19 2.32 -1.25
N GLN A 7 9.85 1.97 -0.17
CA GLN A 7 11.07 2.63 0.28
C GLN A 7 12.12 2.72 -0.83
N ALA A 8 12.27 1.67 -1.65
CA ALA A 8 13.15 1.62 -2.81
C ALA A 8 12.91 2.79 -3.79
N SER A 9 11.65 3.17 -4.04
CA SER A 9 11.34 4.24 -4.98
C SER A 9 11.84 5.61 -4.55
N ALA A 10 11.91 5.93 -3.26
CA ALA A 10 12.45 7.19 -2.78
C ALA A 10 13.97 7.25 -2.97
N GLY A 11 14.68 6.15 -2.69
CA GLY A 11 16.11 6.02 -2.95
C GLY A 11 16.44 6.03 -4.43
N ASP A 12 15.64 5.38 -5.27
CA ASP A 12 15.82 5.39 -6.73
C ASP A 12 15.66 6.81 -7.30
N ILE A 13 14.67 7.56 -6.83
CA ILE A 13 14.46 8.96 -7.22
C ILE A 13 15.63 9.82 -6.72
N GLU A 14 16.03 9.67 -5.46
CA GLU A 14 17.17 10.36 -4.88
C GLU A 14 18.45 10.13 -5.69
N ASN A 15 18.70 8.90 -6.12
CA ASN A 15 19.86 8.55 -6.94
C ASN A 15 19.85 9.23 -8.33
N ILE A 16 18.67 9.55 -8.87
CA ILE A 16 18.51 10.17 -10.18
C ILE A 16 18.56 11.70 -10.10
N VAL A 17 17.78 12.28 -9.15
CA VAL A 17 17.59 13.74 -9.10
C VAL A 17 18.44 14.43 -8.04
N GLY A 18 19.06 13.67 -7.17
CA GLY A 18 19.90 14.12 -6.06
C GLY A 18 19.16 14.27 -4.72
N PRO A 19 19.88 14.14 -3.61
CA PRO A 19 19.32 14.19 -2.25
C PRO A 19 18.71 15.56 -1.89
N ASP A 20 19.23 16.64 -2.47
CA ASP A 20 18.79 18.02 -2.20
C ASP A 20 17.52 18.40 -3.00
N ARG A 21 16.93 17.44 -3.70
CA ARG A 21 15.72 17.63 -4.52
C ARG A 21 14.63 16.62 -4.24
N THR A 22 14.82 15.78 -3.19
CA THR A 22 13.91 14.68 -2.90
C THR A 22 13.33 14.82 -1.50
N LEU A 23 12.00 14.86 -1.43
CA LEU A 23 11.21 14.68 -0.21
C LEU A 23 10.44 13.38 -0.29
N GLY A 24 10.25 12.72 0.85
CA GLY A 24 9.36 11.59 0.95
C GLY A 24 7.92 12.03 1.15
N CYS A 25 6.98 11.34 0.51
CA CYS A 25 5.56 11.56 0.71
C CYS A 25 4.82 10.22 0.76
N VAL A 26 4.03 10.02 1.79
CA VAL A 26 2.99 8.99 1.84
C VAL A 26 1.69 9.62 1.37
N VAL A 27 0.99 8.95 0.45
CA VAL A 27 -0.24 9.48 -0.16
C VAL A 27 -1.40 8.53 0.15
N GLU A 28 -2.48 9.07 0.71
CA GLU A 28 -3.77 8.42 0.78
C GLU A 28 -4.79 9.24 -0.01
N LEU A 29 -4.99 8.84 -1.23
CA LEU A 29 -5.95 9.44 -2.17
C LEU A 29 -6.39 8.36 -3.15
N SER A 30 -7.69 8.09 -3.22
CA SER A 30 -8.25 7.19 -4.22
C SER A 30 -8.78 7.98 -5.40
N SER A 31 -8.24 7.69 -6.57
CA SER A 31 -8.71 8.23 -7.85
C SER A 31 -8.47 7.24 -8.98
N GLU A 32 -9.22 7.39 -10.07
CA GLU A 32 -9.12 6.53 -11.23
C GLU A 32 -9.34 7.31 -12.54
N ILE A 33 -8.73 6.80 -13.63
CA ILE A 33 -8.90 7.33 -14.99
C ILE A 33 -9.21 6.14 -15.89
N PHE A 34 -10.47 6.00 -16.31
CA PHE A 34 -10.90 5.03 -17.32
C PHE A 34 -11.21 5.70 -18.66
N THR A 35 -11.59 6.96 -18.64
CA THR A 35 -11.77 7.78 -19.84
C THR A 35 -10.61 8.78 -19.94
N PRO A 36 -9.88 8.84 -21.05
CA PRO A 36 -8.79 9.79 -21.22
C PRO A 36 -9.22 11.23 -20.91
N GLY A 37 -8.43 11.93 -20.09
CA GLY A 37 -8.71 13.30 -19.67
C GLY A 37 -9.74 13.45 -18.54
N VAL A 38 -10.41 12.38 -18.08
CA VAL A 38 -11.38 12.41 -16.99
C VAL A 38 -10.81 11.72 -15.76
N VAL A 39 -10.55 12.49 -14.70
CA VAL A 39 -10.13 11.97 -13.40
C VAL A 39 -11.35 11.84 -12.50
N GLN A 40 -11.68 10.62 -12.10
CA GLN A 40 -12.67 10.40 -11.06
C GLN A 40 -11.95 10.30 -9.71
N ARG A 41 -12.25 11.24 -8.81
CA ARG A 41 -11.76 11.22 -7.43
C ARG A 41 -12.79 10.53 -6.53
N ASN A 42 -12.36 9.49 -5.81
CA ASN A 42 -13.21 8.70 -4.91
C ASN A 42 -13.12 9.18 -3.45
N THR A 43 -11.98 9.75 -3.05
CA THR A 43 -11.75 10.27 -1.69
C THR A 43 -12.01 11.78 -1.65
N SER A 44 -12.83 12.25 -0.71
CA SER A 44 -13.04 13.69 -0.48
C SER A 44 -11.75 14.38 -0.02
N PRO A 45 -11.62 15.72 -0.14
CA PRO A 45 -10.47 16.46 0.40
C PRO A 45 -10.22 16.20 1.88
N ALA A 46 -11.27 16.12 2.70
CA ALA A 46 -11.18 15.86 4.14
C ALA A 46 -10.68 14.45 4.48
N LYS A 47 -10.83 13.50 3.56
CA LYS A 47 -10.36 12.11 3.69
C LYS A 47 -9.07 11.84 2.90
N THR A 48 -8.57 12.81 2.16
CA THR A 48 -7.26 12.75 1.50
C THR A 48 -6.19 13.14 2.49
N TRP A 49 -5.15 12.33 2.59
CA TRP A 49 -4.08 12.57 3.54
C TRP A 49 -2.70 12.41 2.87
N PHE A 50 -1.78 13.30 3.28
CA PHE A 50 -0.39 13.28 2.87
C PHE A 50 0.50 13.27 4.12
N GLY A 51 1.43 12.31 4.19
CA GLY A 51 2.50 12.33 5.18
C GLY A 51 3.80 12.77 4.52
N LEU A 52 4.31 13.96 4.89
CA LEU A 52 5.56 14.50 4.36
C LEU A 52 6.70 14.30 5.34
N GLY A 53 7.89 14.00 4.81
CA GLY A 53 9.11 13.95 5.60
C GLY A 53 10.35 14.09 4.73
N ALA A 54 11.42 14.58 5.33
CA ALA A 54 12.72 14.69 4.69
C ALA A 54 13.46 13.35 4.74
N LEU A 55 14.07 12.95 3.61
CA LEU A 55 15.02 11.83 3.57
C LEU A 55 16.40 12.25 4.09
N LYS A 56 16.73 13.54 4.00
CA LYS A 56 17.96 14.16 4.46
C LYS A 56 17.65 15.43 5.24
N PRO A 57 18.40 15.75 6.30
CA PRO A 57 18.17 16.96 7.11
C PRO A 57 18.16 18.26 6.31
N ALA A 58 18.95 18.35 5.24
CA ALA A 58 19.01 19.53 4.36
C ALA A 58 17.65 19.85 3.70
N MET A 59 16.76 18.87 3.60
CA MET A 59 15.43 19.04 2.96
C MET A 59 14.33 19.43 3.94
N GLU A 60 14.57 19.45 5.24
CA GLU A 60 13.54 19.80 6.25
C GLU A 60 12.97 21.19 6.04
N ALA A 61 13.81 22.17 5.71
CA ALA A 61 13.39 23.54 5.43
C ALA A 61 12.42 23.66 4.23
N ARG A 62 12.38 22.66 3.33
CA ARG A 62 11.51 22.65 2.15
C ARG A 62 10.16 22.00 2.40
N ILE A 63 9.97 21.37 3.57
CA ILE A 63 8.70 20.68 3.91
C ILE A 63 7.54 21.66 3.95
N SER A 64 7.72 22.85 4.57
CA SER A 64 6.65 23.85 4.69
C SER A 64 6.10 24.28 3.33
N GLU A 65 6.97 24.51 2.36
CA GLU A 65 6.60 24.93 1.01
C GLU A 65 5.73 23.87 0.30
N VAL A 66 6.13 22.59 0.40
CA VAL A 66 5.37 21.49 -0.19
C VAL A 66 4.10 21.21 0.59
N LYS A 67 4.12 21.34 1.92
CA LYS A 67 2.94 21.24 2.78
C LYS A 67 1.88 22.25 2.40
N ASP A 68 2.26 23.51 2.23
CA ASP A 68 1.34 24.60 1.83
C ASP A 68 0.66 24.27 0.49
N LEU A 69 1.44 23.78 -0.48
CA LEU A 69 0.92 23.38 -1.78
C LEU A 69 -0.09 22.21 -1.66
N LEU A 70 0.25 21.15 -0.95
CA LEU A 70 -0.58 19.95 -0.82
C LEU A 70 -1.81 20.16 0.07
N SER A 71 -1.79 21.15 0.98
CA SER A 71 -2.92 21.50 1.83
C SER A 71 -4.17 21.93 1.06
N HIS A 72 -4.00 22.40 -0.18
CA HIS A 72 -5.11 22.72 -1.10
C HIS A 72 -5.81 21.44 -1.64
N VAL A 73 -5.19 20.28 -1.47
CA VAL A 73 -5.71 19.00 -1.99
C VAL A 73 -6.25 18.10 -0.88
N GLY A 74 -5.64 18.13 0.30
CA GLY A 74 -6.01 17.29 1.42
C GLY A 74 -5.32 17.69 2.72
N VAL A 75 -5.48 16.85 3.74
CA VAL A 75 -4.81 17.00 5.04
C VAL A 75 -3.34 16.63 4.92
N VAL A 76 -2.44 17.45 5.46
CA VAL A 76 -0.99 17.19 5.41
C VAL A 76 -0.43 17.08 6.82
N SER A 77 0.18 15.94 7.12
CA SER A 77 0.95 15.70 8.34
C SER A 77 2.44 15.66 8.04
N GLN A 78 3.26 16.14 8.95
CA GLN A 78 4.71 15.97 8.90
C GLN A 78 5.13 14.77 9.75
N THR A 79 6.10 14.00 9.28
CA THR A 79 6.71 12.88 10.02
C THR A 79 8.22 13.02 10.05
N ASP A 80 8.83 12.67 11.18
CA ASP A 80 10.27 12.67 11.36
C ASP A 80 10.94 11.38 10.83
N ASP A 81 10.14 10.34 10.59
CA ASP A 81 10.59 9.07 9.99
C ASP A 81 9.72 8.69 8.79
N ILE A 82 9.98 9.36 7.67
CA ILE A 82 9.25 9.12 6.43
C ILE A 82 9.46 7.71 5.88
N VAL A 83 10.60 7.10 6.18
CA VAL A 83 10.91 5.74 5.71
C VAL A 83 10.02 4.73 6.43
N ALA A 84 9.89 4.83 7.74
CA ALA A 84 8.98 4.00 8.52
C ALA A 84 7.51 4.27 8.13
N ALA A 85 7.10 5.53 7.94
CA ALA A 85 5.75 5.88 7.48
C ALA A 85 5.43 5.28 6.10
N LYS A 86 6.40 5.27 5.17
CA LYS A 86 6.24 4.60 3.87
C LYS A 86 6.10 3.08 4.02
N TRP A 87 6.82 2.47 4.96
CA TRP A 87 6.65 1.05 5.25
C TRP A 87 5.28 0.74 5.83
N MET A 88 4.75 1.58 6.72
CA MET A 88 3.38 1.45 7.21
C MET A 88 2.35 1.48 6.07
N LYS A 89 2.54 2.38 5.09
CA LYS A 89 1.71 2.39 3.88
C LYS A 89 1.87 1.12 3.06
N LEU A 90 3.08 0.57 2.95
CA LEU A 90 3.33 -0.71 2.27
C LEU A 90 2.57 -1.86 2.93
N ILE A 91 2.51 -1.91 4.28
CA ILE A 91 1.72 -2.91 5.01
C ILE A 91 0.25 -2.87 4.57
N VAL A 92 -0.34 -1.67 4.53
CA VAL A 92 -1.74 -1.50 4.10
C VAL A 92 -1.92 -1.89 2.63
N ASN A 93 -0.97 -1.54 1.77
CA ASN A 93 -1.01 -1.92 0.36
C ASN A 93 -0.89 -3.44 0.18
N ALA A 94 -0.03 -4.10 0.94
CA ALA A 94 0.12 -5.55 0.91
C ALA A 94 -1.16 -6.28 1.36
N MET A 95 -1.91 -5.70 2.31
CA MET A 95 -3.22 -6.20 2.70
C MET A 95 -4.27 -6.03 1.61
N CYS A 96 -4.28 -4.90 0.91
CA CYS A 96 -5.46 -4.49 0.15
C CYS A 96 -5.29 -4.58 -1.37
N LEU A 97 -4.10 -4.32 -1.93
CA LEU A 97 -3.99 -4.13 -3.37
C LEU A 97 -3.94 -5.47 -4.11
N GLY A 98 -2.89 -6.26 -3.92
CA GLY A 98 -2.77 -7.58 -4.56
C GLY A 98 -3.88 -8.56 -4.18
N PRO A 99 -4.18 -8.75 -2.87
CA PRO A 99 -5.23 -9.66 -2.44
C PRO A 99 -6.62 -9.36 -2.99
N LEU A 100 -7.01 -8.09 -3.11
CA LEU A 100 -8.33 -7.73 -3.67
C LEU A 100 -8.34 -7.86 -5.18
N ALA A 101 -7.26 -7.43 -5.83
CA ALA A 101 -7.14 -7.46 -7.29
C ALA A 101 -7.14 -8.89 -7.85
N MET A 102 -6.58 -9.88 -7.13
CA MET A 102 -6.65 -11.27 -7.57
C MET A 102 -8.10 -11.81 -7.59
N LEU A 103 -9.01 -11.23 -6.80
CA LEU A 103 -10.42 -11.58 -6.83
C LEU A 103 -11.20 -10.80 -7.89
N GLY A 104 -10.68 -9.69 -8.39
CA GLY A 104 -11.38 -8.79 -9.30
C GLY A 104 -12.46 -7.95 -8.62
N LEU A 105 -12.38 -7.76 -7.31
CA LEU A 105 -13.40 -7.15 -6.47
C LEU A 105 -12.93 -5.83 -5.85
N THR A 106 -13.86 -4.92 -5.62
CA THR A 106 -13.65 -3.77 -4.73
C THR A 106 -13.48 -4.24 -3.28
N LEU A 107 -12.93 -3.38 -2.42
CA LEU A 107 -12.79 -3.70 -1.00
C LEU A 107 -14.13 -4.14 -0.36
N ALA A 108 -15.21 -3.38 -0.64
CA ALA A 108 -16.53 -3.67 -0.07
C ALA A 108 -17.11 -5.03 -0.54
N GLU A 109 -16.83 -5.42 -1.77
CA GLU A 109 -17.26 -6.72 -2.32
C GLU A 109 -16.40 -7.86 -1.76
N ALA A 110 -15.09 -7.69 -1.73
CA ALA A 110 -14.16 -8.72 -1.25
C ALA A 110 -14.38 -9.07 0.23
N MET A 111 -14.77 -8.09 1.06
CA MET A 111 -15.07 -8.35 2.48
C MET A 111 -16.33 -9.19 2.72
N ARG A 112 -17.11 -9.48 1.68
CA ARG A 112 -18.23 -10.44 1.73
C ARG A 112 -17.78 -11.86 1.41
N VAL A 113 -16.57 -12.04 0.88
CA VAL A 113 -16.02 -13.38 0.59
C VAL A 113 -15.54 -14.00 1.91
N PRO A 114 -16.07 -15.18 2.31
CA PRO A 114 -15.67 -15.84 3.54
C PRO A 114 -14.16 -16.09 3.59
N GLY A 115 -13.52 -15.77 4.71
CA GLY A 115 -12.08 -15.95 4.91
C GLY A 115 -11.19 -14.82 4.34
N MET A 116 -11.74 -13.91 3.53
CA MET A 116 -10.93 -12.86 2.90
C MET A 116 -10.35 -11.88 3.92
N ARG A 117 -11.13 -11.47 4.95
CA ARG A 117 -10.62 -10.59 6.00
C ARG A 117 -9.41 -11.19 6.73
N GLU A 118 -9.48 -12.47 7.06
CA GLU A 118 -8.37 -13.18 7.70
C GLU A 118 -7.14 -13.24 6.77
N PHE A 119 -7.36 -13.55 5.50
CA PHE A 119 -6.31 -13.62 4.49
C PHE A 119 -5.55 -12.30 4.35
N VAL A 120 -6.26 -11.17 4.24
CA VAL A 120 -5.61 -9.85 4.11
C VAL A 120 -4.85 -9.45 5.38
N LEU A 121 -5.39 -9.75 6.57
CA LEU A 121 -4.71 -9.49 7.84
C LEU A 121 -3.42 -10.34 7.97
N ARG A 122 -3.41 -11.57 7.48
CA ARG A 122 -2.20 -12.41 7.42
C ARG A 122 -1.13 -11.77 6.51
N ALA A 123 -1.52 -11.29 5.31
CA ALA A 123 -0.59 -10.57 4.43
C ALA A 123 0.02 -9.36 5.12
N GLY A 124 -0.80 -8.57 5.83
CA GLY A 124 -0.34 -7.42 6.61
C GLY A 124 0.57 -7.81 7.78
N SER A 125 0.28 -8.92 8.47
CA SER A 125 1.10 -9.42 9.57
C SER A 125 2.52 -9.80 9.11
N GLU A 126 2.64 -10.45 7.95
CA GLU A 126 3.95 -10.75 7.36
C GLU A 126 4.71 -9.45 7.01
N ALA A 127 4.04 -8.46 6.39
CA ALA A 127 4.66 -7.19 6.05
C ALA A 127 5.07 -6.39 7.30
N LEU A 128 4.28 -6.44 8.37
CA LEU A 128 4.61 -5.82 9.67
C LEU A 128 5.83 -6.48 10.28
N ALA A 129 5.88 -7.81 10.33
CA ALA A 129 7.02 -8.57 10.86
C ALA A 129 8.31 -8.25 10.10
N VAL A 130 8.26 -8.18 8.77
CA VAL A 130 9.41 -7.77 7.94
C VAL A 130 9.86 -6.35 8.28
N GLY A 131 8.94 -5.40 8.42
CA GLY A 131 9.26 -4.02 8.82
C GLY A 131 9.94 -3.96 10.19
N GLN A 132 9.48 -4.74 11.15
CA GLN A 132 10.08 -4.83 12.47
C GLN A 132 11.50 -5.41 12.43
N THR A 133 11.76 -6.44 11.62
CA THR A 133 13.12 -6.97 11.43
C THR A 133 14.07 -5.98 10.76
N ARG A 134 13.54 -5.01 10.02
CA ARG A 134 14.28 -3.86 9.47
C ARG A 134 14.53 -2.75 10.49
N GLY A 135 13.97 -2.85 11.69
CA GLY A 135 14.05 -1.83 12.72
C GLY A 135 13.12 -0.63 12.50
N TYR A 136 12.14 -0.73 11.61
CA TYR A 136 11.17 0.34 11.40
C TYR A 136 10.21 0.43 12.58
N LYS A 137 10.04 1.63 13.08
CA LYS A 137 9.06 1.92 14.12
C LYS A 137 7.67 2.05 13.51
N ILE A 138 6.67 1.65 14.28
CA ILE A 138 5.28 1.93 13.92
C ILE A 138 5.08 3.45 13.89
N GLN A 139 4.54 3.95 12.80
CA GLN A 139 4.26 5.37 12.57
C GLN A 139 2.77 5.57 12.33
N PRO A 140 2.15 6.62 12.88
CA PRO A 140 0.78 6.97 12.54
C PRO A 140 0.70 7.45 11.09
N ILE A 141 -0.29 6.91 10.36
CA ILE A 141 -0.59 7.27 8.97
C ILE A 141 -2.10 7.48 8.83
N PHE A 142 -2.54 8.04 7.71
CA PHE A 142 -3.96 8.25 7.38
C PHE A 142 -4.69 9.18 8.34
N GLY A 143 -3.96 10.10 8.98
CA GLY A 143 -4.54 11.00 9.97
C GLY A 143 -4.86 10.34 11.32
N LEU A 144 -4.41 9.09 11.55
CA LEU A 144 -4.40 8.47 12.88
C LEU A 144 -3.37 9.17 13.77
N GLY A 145 -3.64 9.22 15.06
CA GLY A 145 -2.72 9.68 16.09
C GLY A 145 -1.95 8.51 16.72
N GLU A 146 -0.97 8.83 17.58
CA GLU A 146 -0.21 7.81 18.32
C GLU A 146 -1.09 6.90 19.20
N GLU A 147 -2.14 7.46 19.79
CA GLU A 147 -3.06 6.69 20.64
C GLU A 147 -3.86 5.65 19.84
N ASP A 148 -4.18 5.94 18.56
CA ASP A 148 -4.94 5.03 17.69
C ASP A 148 -4.13 3.77 17.33
N ILE A 149 -2.80 3.87 17.32
CA ILE A 149 -1.88 2.79 16.95
C ILE A 149 -1.14 2.17 18.14
N LYS A 150 -1.49 2.57 19.37
CA LYS A 150 -0.82 2.13 20.61
C LYS A 150 -1.05 0.65 20.88
N ASP A 151 -2.25 0.14 20.59
CA ASP A 151 -2.54 -1.29 20.69
C ASP A 151 -2.02 -2.02 19.44
N THR A 152 -0.78 -2.50 19.55
CA THR A 152 -0.11 -3.21 18.46
C THR A 152 -0.79 -4.52 18.07
N ASN A 153 -1.60 -5.12 18.94
CA ASN A 153 -2.35 -6.34 18.63
C ASN A 153 -3.51 -6.06 17.68
N ARG A 154 -4.03 -4.82 17.68
CA ARG A 154 -5.13 -4.40 16.81
C ARG A 154 -4.68 -3.47 15.69
N LEU A 155 -3.38 -3.20 15.57
CA LEU A 155 -2.84 -2.25 14.59
C LEU A 155 -3.34 -2.51 13.17
N LEU A 156 -3.24 -3.76 12.69
CA LEU A 156 -3.64 -4.11 11.32
C LEU A 156 -5.14 -3.95 11.11
N GLU A 157 -5.95 -4.32 12.08
CA GLU A 157 -7.39 -4.11 12.04
C GLU A 157 -7.73 -2.63 12.03
N THR A 158 -7.08 -1.82 12.88
CA THR A 158 -7.27 -0.36 12.93
C THR A 158 -6.94 0.30 11.59
N LEU A 159 -5.80 -0.06 11.00
CA LEU A 159 -5.38 0.45 9.69
C LEU A 159 -6.35 0.02 8.58
N PHE A 160 -6.76 -1.24 8.59
CA PHE A 160 -7.69 -1.79 7.61
C PHE A 160 -9.07 -1.13 7.72
N ASP A 161 -9.63 -1.04 8.93
CA ASP A 161 -10.95 -0.46 9.17
C ASP A 161 -10.97 1.04 8.84
N LYS A 162 -9.88 1.76 9.14
CA LYS A 162 -9.71 3.17 8.74
C LYS A 162 -9.73 3.31 7.22
N LEU A 163 -8.96 2.48 6.50
CA LEU A 163 -8.96 2.49 5.05
C LEU A 163 -10.36 2.18 4.49
N ALA A 164 -11.03 1.16 5.01
CA ALA A 164 -12.37 0.77 4.57
C ALA A 164 -13.41 1.89 4.78
N ALA A 165 -13.27 2.68 5.85
CA ALA A 165 -14.16 3.82 6.14
C ALA A 165 -13.90 5.01 5.21
N ASP A 166 -12.67 5.18 4.71
CA ASP A 166 -12.28 6.35 3.92
C ASP A 166 -12.40 6.13 2.41
N ILE A 167 -12.21 4.90 1.95
CA ILE A 167 -12.39 4.53 0.55
C ILE A 167 -13.88 4.30 0.25
N GLY A 168 -14.38 4.91 -0.78
CA GLY A 168 -15.76 4.69 -1.23
C GLY A 168 -15.99 3.23 -1.69
N PRO A 169 -17.23 2.71 -1.56
CA PRO A 169 -17.54 1.29 -1.80
C PRO A 169 -17.30 0.83 -3.26
N ARG A 170 -17.18 1.77 -4.19
CA ARG A 170 -16.94 1.50 -5.61
C ARG A 170 -15.48 1.75 -6.03
N ALA A 171 -14.64 2.18 -5.10
CA ALA A 171 -13.23 2.45 -5.41
C ALA A 171 -12.50 1.16 -5.76
N ARG A 172 -11.78 1.18 -6.86
CA ARG A 172 -10.89 0.12 -7.30
C ARG A 172 -9.46 0.47 -6.90
N ASP A 173 -8.76 -0.48 -6.32
CA ASP A 173 -7.34 -0.31 -6.04
C ASP A 173 -6.51 -0.25 -7.34
N CYS A 174 -5.25 0.18 -7.22
CA CYS A 174 -4.41 0.40 -8.40
C CYS A 174 -4.04 -0.90 -9.13
N VAL A 175 -3.87 -2.02 -8.41
CA VAL A 175 -3.56 -3.33 -9.03
C VAL A 175 -4.77 -3.84 -9.80
N LEU A 176 -5.98 -3.72 -9.23
CA LEU A 176 -7.21 -4.06 -9.94
C LEU A 176 -7.42 -3.17 -11.17
N GLN A 177 -7.17 -1.85 -11.05
CA GLN A 177 -7.24 -0.94 -12.20
C GLN A 177 -6.29 -1.36 -13.32
N ASP A 178 -5.06 -1.80 -12.98
CA ASP A 178 -4.09 -2.25 -13.95
C ASP A 178 -4.54 -3.54 -14.64
N HIS A 179 -5.09 -4.51 -13.90
CA HIS A 179 -5.69 -5.72 -14.48
C HIS A 179 -6.81 -5.38 -15.46
N LEU A 180 -7.74 -4.50 -15.09
CA LEU A 180 -8.86 -4.08 -15.95
C LEU A 180 -8.41 -3.31 -17.20
N LYS A 181 -7.26 -2.67 -17.14
CA LYS A 181 -6.66 -1.91 -18.26
C LYS A 181 -5.65 -2.74 -19.06
N GLY A 182 -5.43 -4.01 -18.72
CA GLY A 182 -4.44 -4.87 -19.35
C GLY A 182 -2.99 -4.37 -19.18
N ARG A 183 -2.69 -3.78 -18.02
CA ARG A 183 -1.36 -3.24 -17.68
C ARG A 183 -0.65 -4.12 -16.69
N LEU A 184 0.68 -4.04 -16.67
CA LEU A 184 1.48 -4.61 -15.59
C LEU A 184 1.25 -3.80 -14.32
N SER A 185 0.97 -4.48 -13.22
CA SER A 185 0.80 -3.86 -11.91
C SER A 185 2.12 -3.77 -11.14
N GLU A 186 2.08 -3.06 -10.02
CA GLU A 186 3.20 -2.89 -9.10
C GLU A 186 3.30 -4.01 -8.05
N VAL A 187 2.64 -5.16 -8.24
CA VAL A 187 2.58 -6.24 -7.23
C VAL A 187 3.97 -6.73 -6.82
N ASP A 188 4.94 -6.73 -7.72
CA ASP A 188 6.34 -7.08 -7.40
C ASP A 188 6.97 -6.11 -6.39
N LEU A 189 6.57 -4.84 -6.41
CA LEU A 189 7.06 -3.80 -5.50
C LEU A 189 6.19 -3.67 -4.23
N ILE A 190 5.15 -4.45 -4.09
CA ILE A 190 4.25 -4.49 -2.94
C ILE A 190 4.40 -5.84 -2.23
N ASN A 191 3.59 -6.82 -2.61
CA ASN A 191 3.64 -8.15 -2.01
C ASN A 191 4.95 -8.88 -2.33
N GLY A 192 5.47 -8.74 -3.57
CA GLY A 192 6.75 -9.29 -3.98
C GLY A 192 7.90 -8.76 -3.12
N LEU A 193 7.95 -7.45 -2.87
CA LEU A 193 8.96 -6.83 -2.02
C LEU A 193 8.91 -7.39 -0.58
N VAL A 194 7.73 -7.60 -0.02
CA VAL A 194 7.59 -8.20 1.32
C VAL A 194 8.18 -9.62 1.34
N ALA A 195 7.88 -10.42 0.32
CA ALA A 195 8.40 -11.79 0.21
C ALA A 195 9.93 -11.82 0.03
N GLU A 196 10.47 -10.96 -0.82
CA GLU A 196 11.92 -10.84 -1.06
C GLU A 196 12.67 -10.37 0.19
N GLU A 197 12.15 -9.36 0.88
CA GLU A 197 12.76 -8.83 2.09
C GLU A 197 12.71 -9.81 3.26
N ALA A 198 11.64 -10.62 3.37
CA ALA A 198 11.58 -11.73 4.32
C ALA A 198 12.68 -12.76 4.03
N ALA A 199 12.77 -13.24 2.78
CA ALA A 199 13.75 -14.24 2.38
C ALA A 199 15.19 -13.75 2.55
N ALA A 200 15.47 -12.50 2.23
CA ALA A 200 16.80 -11.89 2.41
C ALA A 200 17.28 -11.87 3.87
N ARG A 201 16.35 -12.05 4.83
CA ARG A 201 16.63 -12.10 6.28
C ARG A 201 16.45 -13.48 6.90
N GLY A 202 16.35 -14.52 6.05
CA GLY A 202 16.15 -15.91 6.50
C GLY A 202 14.75 -16.21 7.03
N GLY A 203 13.78 -15.31 6.78
CA GLY A 203 12.37 -15.49 7.13
C GLY A 203 11.52 -15.86 5.91
N HIS A 204 10.20 -15.90 6.11
CA HIS A 204 9.23 -16.24 5.08
C HIS A 204 8.01 -15.30 5.15
N ALA A 205 7.45 -14.98 3.99
CA ALA A 205 6.17 -14.27 3.84
C ALA A 205 5.30 -14.99 2.79
N PRO A 206 4.79 -16.19 3.14
CA PRO A 206 4.15 -17.08 2.18
C PRO A 206 2.87 -16.48 1.58
N VAL A 207 2.06 -15.76 2.34
CA VAL A 207 0.84 -15.13 1.82
C VAL A 207 1.20 -14.07 0.78
N ASN A 208 2.20 -13.23 1.06
CA ASN A 208 2.67 -12.22 0.11
C ASN A 208 3.27 -12.85 -1.16
N ALA A 209 4.01 -13.96 -1.02
CA ALA A 209 4.56 -14.70 -2.15
C ALA A 209 3.44 -15.29 -3.04
N VAL A 210 2.43 -15.92 -2.45
CA VAL A 210 1.29 -16.50 -3.19
C VAL A 210 0.47 -15.41 -3.89
N VAL A 211 0.18 -14.29 -3.22
CA VAL A 211 -0.51 -13.14 -3.84
C VAL A 211 0.28 -12.64 -5.05
N THR A 212 1.58 -12.51 -4.93
CA THR A 212 2.45 -12.10 -6.04
C THR A 212 2.37 -13.09 -7.19
N SER A 213 2.48 -14.40 -6.91
CA SER A 213 2.39 -15.47 -7.91
C SER A 213 1.07 -15.44 -8.67
N ILE A 214 -0.07 -15.40 -7.96
CA ILE A 214 -1.40 -15.39 -8.57
C ILE A 214 -1.60 -14.12 -9.42
N THR A 215 -1.22 -12.95 -8.89
CA THR A 215 -1.34 -11.68 -9.61
C THR A 215 -0.51 -11.69 -10.91
N LYS A 216 0.71 -12.24 -10.87
CA LYS A 216 1.55 -12.38 -12.08
C LYS A 216 0.96 -13.35 -13.10
N ARG A 217 0.33 -14.44 -12.66
CA ARG A 217 -0.38 -15.37 -13.56
C ARG A 217 -1.59 -14.70 -14.20
N ILE A 218 -2.29 -13.81 -13.49
CA ILE A 218 -3.36 -12.97 -14.06
C ILE A 218 -2.80 -12.02 -15.13
N GLN A 219 -1.72 -11.33 -14.82
CA GLN A 219 -1.05 -10.44 -15.79
C GLN A 219 -0.57 -11.16 -17.05
N ALA A 220 -0.13 -12.41 -16.91
CA ALA A 220 0.28 -13.25 -18.03
C ALA A 220 -0.88 -13.87 -18.81
N GLY A 221 -2.13 -13.66 -18.39
CA GLY A 221 -3.33 -14.25 -19.01
C GLY A 221 -3.54 -15.73 -18.68
N ASN A 222 -2.78 -16.28 -17.73
CA ASN A 222 -2.89 -17.69 -17.30
C ASN A 222 -3.99 -17.90 -16.24
N LEU A 223 -4.47 -16.83 -15.64
CA LEU A 223 -5.61 -16.77 -14.73
C LEU A 223 -6.45 -15.55 -15.04
N THR A 224 -7.69 -15.55 -14.59
CA THR A 224 -8.56 -14.37 -14.57
C THR A 224 -8.81 -13.95 -13.14
N PRO A 225 -8.99 -12.63 -12.84
CA PRO A 225 -9.47 -12.19 -11.55
C PRO A 225 -10.80 -12.86 -11.23
N ASN A 226 -10.88 -13.60 -10.10
CA ASN A 226 -12.06 -14.37 -9.71
C ASN A 226 -12.05 -14.62 -8.20
N PRO A 227 -13.21 -14.57 -7.51
CA PRO A 227 -13.30 -14.92 -6.09
C PRO A 227 -12.72 -16.29 -5.73
N ASP A 228 -12.77 -17.28 -6.63
CA ASP A 228 -12.21 -18.61 -6.43
C ASP A 228 -10.68 -18.61 -6.29
N ASN A 229 -10.01 -17.54 -6.68
CA ASN A 229 -8.57 -17.39 -6.49
C ASN A 229 -8.18 -17.31 -5.00
N LEU A 230 -9.11 -17.02 -4.10
CA LEU A 230 -8.86 -17.15 -2.66
C LEU A 230 -8.66 -18.62 -2.26
N ALA A 231 -9.52 -19.53 -2.76
CA ALA A 231 -9.37 -20.95 -2.49
C ALA A 231 -8.06 -21.51 -3.08
N LEU A 232 -7.70 -21.07 -4.30
CA LEU A 232 -6.41 -21.40 -4.92
C LEU A 232 -5.24 -20.90 -4.05
N ALA A 233 -5.28 -19.65 -3.57
CA ALA A 233 -4.24 -19.10 -2.69
C ALA A 233 -4.09 -19.90 -1.39
N LEU A 234 -5.20 -20.28 -0.76
CA LEU A 234 -5.20 -21.08 0.47
C LEU A 234 -4.64 -22.48 0.23
N GLN A 235 -4.93 -23.08 -0.92
CA GLN A 235 -4.38 -24.39 -1.31
C GLN A 235 -2.85 -24.31 -1.51
N GLU A 236 -2.35 -23.29 -2.21
CA GLU A 236 -0.91 -23.09 -2.43
C GLU A 236 -0.14 -22.79 -1.14
N LEU A 237 -0.81 -22.26 -0.09
CA LEU A 237 -0.20 -22.05 1.22
C LEU A 237 -0.04 -23.33 2.05
N THR A 238 -0.71 -24.42 1.67
CA THR A 238 -0.69 -25.71 2.39
C THR A 238 0.12 -26.79 1.65
N ALA A 239 0.55 -26.51 0.43
CA ALA A 239 1.35 -27.41 -0.40
C ALA A 239 2.85 -27.30 -0.08
#